data_798dccaa94ef02706f0185e52688d9a4
#
_entry.id   798dccaa94ef02706f0185e52688d9a4
#
_cell.length_a   1.000
_cell.length_b   1.000
_cell.length_c   1.000
_cell.angle_alpha   90.00
_cell.angle_beta   90.00
_cell.angle_gamma   90.00
#
_symmetry.space_group_name_H-M   'P 1'
#
loop_
_entity.id
_entity.type
_entity.pdbx_description
1 polymer ?
#
loop_
_entity_poly.entity_id
_entity_poly.type
_entity_poly.pdbx_seq_one_letter_code
_entity_poly.pdbx_strand_id
1 'polypeptide(L)'
;MNRFADLTAAGVLTAFGSDSPVTDLGPWQAVAAAVHHHQPAQRISPIAAFRAHSVAGWRAVGDHESGVLAPGAPAHYAIWDTAASLNGSAPLPTALRTVVSGATVHDLGVVGAR
;
A
#
# COMPACT_ATOMS: atom_id res chain seq x y z
N MET A 1 14.30 -15.26 0.17
CA MET A 1 14.44 -14.00 -0.58
C MET A 1 13.28 -13.87 -1.53
N ASN A 2 12.58 -12.73 -1.50
CA ASN A 2 11.34 -12.55 -2.26
C ASN A 2 11.60 -12.26 -3.74
N ARG A 3 10.99 -13.04 -4.63
CA ARG A 3 11.18 -12.94 -6.10
C ARG A 3 10.02 -12.14 -6.72
N PHE A 4 9.90 -10.86 -6.35
CA PHE A 4 8.74 -10.04 -6.71
C PHE A 4 8.56 -9.87 -8.22
N ALA A 5 9.64 -9.57 -8.95
CA ALA A 5 9.54 -9.38 -10.41
C ALA A 5 9.15 -10.66 -11.13
N ASP A 6 9.71 -11.79 -10.72
CA ASP A 6 9.37 -13.09 -11.33
C ASP A 6 7.91 -13.47 -11.07
N LEU A 7 7.43 -13.28 -9.84
CA LEU A 7 6.03 -13.54 -9.50
C LEU A 7 5.08 -12.63 -10.28
N THR A 8 5.41 -11.35 -10.38
CA THR A 8 4.63 -10.38 -11.17
C THR A 8 4.60 -10.76 -12.66
N ALA A 9 5.74 -11.13 -13.22
CA ALA A 9 5.85 -11.57 -14.63
C ALA A 9 5.06 -12.86 -14.89
N ALA A 10 4.98 -13.75 -13.91
CA ALA A 10 4.19 -14.98 -13.98
C ALA A 10 2.68 -14.75 -13.76
N GLY A 11 2.24 -13.52 -13.55
CA GLY A 11 0.83 -13.17 -13.31
C GLY A 11 0.31 -13.60 -11.94
N VAL A 12 1.20 -13.90 -10.99
CA VAL A 12 0.81 -14.29 -9.63
C VAL A 12 0.33 -13.04 -8.87
N LEU A 13 -0.87 -13.13 -8.28
CA LEU A 13 -1.35 -12.10 -7.36
C LEU A 13 -0.47 -12.10 -6.12
N THR A 14 0.26 -10.99 -5.92
CA THR A 14 1.15 -10.81 -4.77
C THR A 14 0.54 -9.74 -3.86
N ALA A 15 0.23 -10.09 -2.62
CA ALA A 15 -0.19 -9.15 -1.58
C ALA A 15 0.91 -9.02 -0.53
N PHE A 16 1.14 -7.78 -0.08
CA PHE A 16 2.15 -7.48 0.92
C PHE A 16 1.55 -7.42 2.32
N GLY A 17 2.34 -7.84 3.30
CA GLY A 17 2.08 -7.69 4.73
C GLY A 17 3.37 -7.38 5.47
N SER A 18 3.26 -6.86 6.69
CA SER A 18 4.41 -6.47 7.50
C SER A 18 5.08 -7.64 8.23
N ASP A 19 4.35 -8.72 8.45
CA ASP A 19 4.77 -9.79 9.38
C ASP A 19 5.04 -9.25 10.80
N SER A 20 4.26 -8.22 11.21
CA SER A 20 4.37 -7.63 12.54
C SER A 20 4.12 -8.69 13.64
N PRO A 21 4.90 -8.71 14.73
CA PRO A 21 5.88 -7.71 15.18
C PRO A 21 7.32 -7.95 14.70
N VAL A 22 7.56 -8.86 13.75
CA VAL A 22 8.90 -9.11 13.21
C VAL A 22 9.44 -7.86 12.52
N THR A 23 8.58 -7.15 11.78
CA THR A 23 8.86 -5.81 11.27
C THR A 23 7.75 -4.84 11.71
N ASP A 24 8.02 -3.54 11.61
CA ASP A 24 7.03 -2.51 11.92
C ASP A 24 5.87 -2.51 10.93
N LEU A 25 4.71 -1.99 11.40
CA LEU A 25 3.54 -1.75 10.56
C LEU A 25 3.80 -0.54 9.65
N GLY A 26 4.61 -0.73 8.62
CA GLY A 26 5.06 0.32 7.73
C GLY A 26 4.71 0.04 6.26
N PRO A 27 3.50 0.39 5.76
CA PRO A 27 3.12 0.11 4.38
C PRO A 27 4.03 0.76 3.36
N TRP A 28 4.45 2.00 3.58
CA TRP A 28 5.36 2.70 2.67
C TRP A 28 6.79 2.16 2.73
N GLN A 29 7.22 1.66 3.89
CA GLN A 29 8.49 0.94 4.02
C GLN A 29 8.50 -0.34 3.20
N ALA A 30 7.38 -1.09 3.18
CA ALA A 30 7.23 -2.28 2.36
C ALA A 30 7.26 -1.94 0.86
N VAL A 31 6.56 -0.87 0.45
CA VAL A 31 6.62 -0.36 -0.93
C VAL A 31 8.05 0.02 -1.32
N ALA A 32 8.73 0.79 -0.47
CA ALA A 32 10.13 1.19 -0.70
C ALA A 32 11.06 -0.01 -0.83
N ALA A 33 10.90 -1.02 0.04
CA ALA A 33 11.70 -2.24 0.00
C ALA A 33 11.52 -3.03 -1.31
N ALA A 34 10.33 -3.04 -1.88
CA ALA A 34 10.06 -3.72 -3.14
C ALA A 34 10.60 -2.94 -4.36
N VAL A 35 10.44 -1.61 -4.35
CA VAL A 35 10.93 -0.72 -5.41
C VAL A 35 12.46 -0.70 -5.44
N HIS A 36 13.09 -0.65 -4.27
CA HIS A 36 14.54 -0.60 -4.11
C HIS A 36 15.14 -1.94 -3.70
N HIS A 37 14.49 -3.04 -4.09
CA HIS A 37 14.93 -4.39 -3.72
C HIS A 37 16.45 -4.55 -3.96
N HIS A 38 17.15 -5.16 -2.98
CA HIS A 38 18.61 -5.33 -3.01
C HIS A 38 19.10 -6.09 -4.26
N GLN A 39 18.30 -7.02 -4.80
CA GLN A 39 18.52 -7.59 -6.11
C GLN A 39 17.81 -6.76 -7.19
N PRO A 40 18.54 -6.05 -8.06
CA PRO A 40 17.92 -5.21 -9.08
C PRO A 40 16.94 -5.96 -9.99
N ALA A 41 17.22 -7.23 -10.31
CA ALA A 41 16.36 -8.06 -11.13
C ALA A 41 14.99 -8.37 -10.50
N GLN A 42 14.85 -8.18 -9.19
CA GLN A 42 13.61 -8.43 -8.45
C GLN A 42 12.85 -7.15 -8.08
N ARG A 43 13.34 -5.98 -8.51
CA ARG A 43 12.64 -4.71 -8.33
C ARG A 43 11.36 -4.69 -9.16
N ILE A 44 10.30 -4.15 -8.57
CA ILE A 44 9.03 -3.93 -9.25
C ILE A 44 8.74 -2.43 -9.32
N SER A 45 7.81 -2.04 -10.21
CA SER A 45 7.44 -0.65 -10.34
C SER A 45 6.76 -0.12 -9.07
N PRO A 46 6.87 1.19 -8.79
CA PRO A 46 6.20 1.81 -7.65
C PRO A 46 4.70 1.52 -7.61
N ILE A 47 4.02 1.58 -8.75
CA ILE A 47 2.59 1.30 -8.82
C ILE A 47 2.28 -0.17 -8.52
N ALA A 48 3.11 -1.11 -8.97
CA ALA A 48 2.94 -2.52 -8.66
C ALA A 48 3.13 -2.79 -7.16
N ALA A 49 4.15 -2.20 -6.54
CA ALA A 49 4.40 -2.30 -5.10
C ALA A 49 3.26 -1.68 -4.27
N PHE A 50 2.78 -0.51 -4.68
CA PHE A 50 1.63 0.14 -4.02
C PHE A 50 0.36 -0.72 -4.13
N ARG A 51 0.07 -1.28 -5.29
CA ARG A 51 -1.09 -2.17 -5.49
C ARG A 51 -0.98 -3.45 -4.69
N ALA A 52 0.22 -4.01 -4.56
CA ALA A 52 0.45 -5.19 -3.72
C ALA A 52 0.15 -4.93 -2.24
N HIS A 53 0.35 -3.69 -1.77
CA HIS A 53 0.06 -3.29 -0.39
C HIS A 53 -1.33 -2.64 -0.19
N SER A 54 -2.14 -2.55 -1.20
CA SER A 54 -3.50 -1.98 -1.15
C SER A 54 -4.53 -2.93 -1.71
N VAL A 55 -4.92 -2.77 -2.97
CA VAL A 55 -5.99 -3.56 -3.60
C VAL A 55 -5.72 -5.07 -3.58
N ALA A 56 -4.47 -5.51 -3.69
CA ALA A 56 -4.14 -6.93 -3.71
C ALA A 56 -4.44 -7.64 -2.38
N GLY A 57 -4.33 -6.94 -1.26
CA GLY A 57 -4.73 -7.48 0.05
C GLY A 57 -6.22 -7.84 0.10
N TRP A 58 -7.09 -6.99 -0.43
CA TRP A 58 -8.51 -7.28 -0.53
C TRP A 58 -8.80 -8.45 -1.47
N ARG A 59 -8.12 -8.49 -2.61
CA ARG A 59 -8.25 -9.61 -3.58
C ARG A 59 -7.81 -10.94 -2.97
N ALA A 60 -6.76 -10.94 -2.14
CA ALA A 60 -6.25 -12.14 -1.48
C ALA A 60 -7.27 -12.77 -0.52
N VAL A 61 -8.17 -11.99 0.05
CA VAL A 61 -9.27 -12.49 0.91
C VAL A 61 -10.60 -12.66 0.16
N GLY A 62 -10.59 -12.53 -1.17
CA GLY A 62 -11.78 -12.73 -2.01
C GLY A 62 -12.70 -11.51 -2.11
N ASP A 63 -12.31 -10.36 -1.58
CA ASP A 63 -13.07 -9.12 -1.74
C ASP A 63 -12.66 -8.42 -3.04
N HIS A 64 -13.60 -8.32 -3.98
CA HIS A 64 -13.39 -7.73 -5.29
C HIS A 64 -13.96 -6.31 -5.43
N GLU A 65 -14.57 -5.77 -4.38
CA GLU A 65 -15.21 -4.45 -4.38
C GLU A 65 -14.36 -3.40 -3.66
N SER A 66 -13.60 -3.82 -2.65
CA SER A 66 -12.75 -2.94 -1.84
C SER A 66 -11.39 -2.63 -2.48
N GLY A 67 -10.68 -1.67 -1.90
CA GLY A 67 -9.32 -1.29 -2.31
C GLY A 67 -9.26 -0.35 -3.51
N VAL A 68 -10.38 0.21 -3.93
CA VAL A 68 -10.50 1.19 -5.02
C VAL A 68 -11.35 2.37 -4.60
N LEU A 69 -11.06 3.54 -5.16
CA LEU A 69 -11.90 4.73 -5.01
C LEU A 69 -12.80 4.84 -6.24
N ALA A 70 -13.99 4.27 -6.14
CA ALA A 70 -14.99 4.27 -7.21
C ALA A 70 -16.40 4.46 -6.62
N PRO A 71 -17.35 5.03 -7.38
CA PRO A 71 -18.74 5.12 -6.95
C PRO A 71 -19.30 3.72 -6.63
N GLY A 72 -19.90 3.57 -5.45
CA GLY A 72 -20.45 2.30 -4.97
C GLY A 72 -19.47 1.38 -4.26
N ALA A 73 -18.15 1.66 -4.32
CA ALA A 73 -17.17 0.89 -3.56
C ALA A 73 -17.26 1.19 -2.06
N PRO A 74 -16.93 0.21 -1.20
CA PRO A 74 -16.81 0.46 0.24
C PRO A 74 -15.81 1.57 0.54
N ALA A 75 -16.13 2.43 1.52
CA ALA A 75 -15.31 3.58 1.87
C ALA A 75 -14.10 3.18 2.73
N HIS A 76 -13.10 2.59 2.07
CA HIS A 76 -11.79 2.27 2.62
C HIS A 76 -10.74 3.13 1.94
N TYR A 77 -10.17 4.11 2.66
CA TYR A 77 -9.14 4.97 2.09
C TYR A 77 -8.23 5.56 3.15
N ALA A 78 -7.07 6.03 2.71
CA ALA A 78 -6.15 6.80 3.54
C ALA A 78 -5.81 8.13 2.85
N ILE A 79 -5.63 9.18 3.64
CA ILE A 79 -5.14 10.49 3.22
C ILE A 79 -3.71 10.63 3.74
N TRP A 80 -2.79 11.01 2.86
CA TRP A 80 -1.36 11.13 3.14
C TRP A 80 -0.92 12.59 3.04
N ASP A 81 0.16 12.95 3.74
CA ASP A 81 0.70 14.33 3.82
C ASP A 81 1.39 14.80 2.55
N THR A 82 1.70 13.90 1.65
CA THR A 82 2.30 14.24 0.36
C THR A 82 1.50 13.61 -0.78
N ALA A 83 1.47 14.30 -1.93
CA ALA A 83 1.20 13.65 -3.20
C ALA A 83 2.38 12.70 -3.45
N ALA A 84 2.28 11.49 -2.94
CA ALA A 84 3.37 10.57 -2.92
C ALA A 84 3.98 10.42 -4.30
N SER A 85 5.23 10.73 -4.44
CA SER A 85 6.02 10.05 -5.43
C SER A 85 6.00 8.59 -4.99
N LEU A 86 5.22 7.77 -5.69
CA LEU A 86 5.07 6.34 -5.40
C LEU A 86 6.38 5.56 -5.60
N ASN A 87 7.52 6.26 -5.59
CA ASN A 87 8.84 5.67 -5.86
C ASN A 87 9.55 5.12 -4.62
N GLY A 88 8.92 5.22 -3.45
CA GLY A 88 9.50 4.76 -2.20
C GLY A 88 10.71 5.56 -1.71
N SER A 89 10.96 6.76 -2.28
CA SER A 89 12.02 7.65 -1.82
C SER A 89 11.62 8.38 -0.54
N ALA A 90 12.59 8.61 0.34
CA ALA A 90 12.37 9.40 1.55
C ALA A 90 12.22 10.91 1.23
N PRO A 91 11.42 11.66 2.04
CA PRO A 91 10.64 11.18 3.17
C PRO A 91 9.42 10.36 2.72
N LEU A 92 9.14 9.26 3.44
CA LEU A 92 7.98 8.44 3.18
C LEU A 92 6.69 9.14 3.68
N PRO A 93 5.55 8.97 2.98
CA PRO A 93 4.31 9.61 3.37
C PRO A 93 3.83 9.19 4.77
N THR A 94 3.24 10.13 5.50
CA THR A 94 2.59 9.92 6.79
C THR A 94 1.08 9.90 6.60
N ALA A 95 0.37 8.95 7.21
CA ALA A 95 -1.08 8.93 7.17
C ALA A 95 -1.65 10.08 8.03
N LEU A 96 -2.40 10.96 7.38
CA LEU A 96 -3.13 12.04 8.07
C LEU A 96 -4.49 11.56 8.58
N ARG A 97 -5.17 10.73 7.79
CA ARG A 97 -6.44 10.10 8.14
C ARG A 97 -6.58 8.74 7.48
N THR A 98 -7.15 7.79 8.20
CA THR A 98 -7.54 6.48 7.66
C THR A 98 -9.01 6.23 7.96
N VAL A 99 -9.72 5.79 6.93
CA VAL A 99 -11.15 5.46 7.00
C VAL A 99 -11.36 4.02 6.60
N VAL A 100 -12.12 3.29 7.40
CA VAL A 100 -12.51 1.89 7.15
C VAL A 100 -14.02 1.78 7.23
N SER A 101 -14.65 1.28 6.18
CA SER A 101 -16.11 1.17 6.08
C SER A 101 -16.85 2.47 6.44
N GLY A 102 -16.31 3.60 6.01
CA GLY A 102 -16.86 4.92 6.30
C GLY A 102 -16.55 5.48 7.71
N ALA A 103 -15.95 4.68 8.59
CA ALA A 103 -15.57 5.12 9.93
C ALA A 103 -14.11 5.55 9.98
N THR A 104 -13.85 6.73 10.55
CA THR A 104 -12.48 7.21 10.77
C THR A 104 -11.84 6.41 11.90
N VAL A 105 -10.75 5.70 11.59
CA VAL A 105 -10.02 4.85 12.55
C VAL A 105 -8.68 5.47 12.97
N HIS A 106 -8.19 6.46 12.22
CA HIS A 106 -7.01 7.25 12.52
C HIS A 106 -7.18 8.67 12.00
N ASP A 107 -6.80 9.68 12.78
CA ASP A 107 -6.87 11.09 12.39
C ASP A 107 -5.86 11.93 13.19
N LEU A 108 -4.98 12.63 12.49
CA LEU A 108 -4.05 13.60 13.09
C LEU A 108 -4.67 14.99 13.29
N GLY A 109 -5.96 15.17 12.97
CA GLY A 109 -6.68 16.42 13.17
C GLY A 109 -6.35 17.55 12.18
N VAL A 110 -5.61 17.25 11.11
CA VAL A 110 -5.18 18.27 10.13
C VAL A 110 -6.00 18.25 8.85
N VAL A 111 -6.74 17.18 8.58
CA VAL A 111 -7.56 17.04 7.38
C VAL A 111 -8.90 17.76 7.58
N GLY A 112 -9.19 18.73 6.69
CA GLY A 112 -10.42 19.52 6.77
C GLY A 112 -10.38 20.61 7.85
N ALA A 113 -9.27 20.77 8.56
CA ALA A 113 -9.05 21.93 9.43
C ALA A 113 -8.85 23.19 8.55
N ARG A 114 -9.68 24.21 8.74
CA ARG A 114 -9.58 25.53 8.10
C ARG A 114 -9.71 26.63 9.15
#